data_5d3a174dc8e0f0532ea42d23120aa9c6
#
_entry.id   5d3a174dc8e0f0532ea42d23120aa9c6
#
_cell.length_a   1.000
_cell.length_b   1.000
_cell.length_c   1.000
_cell.angle_alpha   90.00
_cell.angle_beta   90.00
_cell.angle_gamma   90.00
#
_symmetry.space_group_name_H-M   'P 1'
#
loop_
_entity.id
_entity.type
_entity.pdbx_description
1 polymer ?
#
loop_
_entity_poly.entity_id
_entity_poly.type
_entity_poly.pdbx_seq_one_letter_code
_entity_poly.pdbx_strand_id
1 'polypeptide(L)'
;MTDKDSLNIDQLSQEDKSRLYKVWKTINEMMEDRGYDRNPDSNMNRDEFIQKLSQQLKMNGIFSKTDQDNPEASRRTYFEYISEQKLNARTIDKFVEMMRSIPKIDSGILIIAGKLTQLAKQRIDEINPIIRVEIFTEGELVVNITKHELVPKHILLSPQEKSELLKRYNIKQSQLPKIFVTDPVAKYHGLTRGDVVKMILDD
;
A
#
# COMPACT_ATOMS: atom_id res chain seq x y z
N MET A 1 28.79 7.11 9.33
CA MET A 1 28.04 7.29 8.06
C MET A 1 26.63 7.68 8.46
N THR A 2 26.30 8.94 8.34
CA THR A 2 24.95 9.44 8.66
C THR A 2 23.97 8.83 7.66
N ASP A 3 23.04 8.06 8.18
CA ASP A 3 21.96 7.42 7.40
C ASP A 3 21.10 8.55 6.81
N LYS A 4 21.26 8.83 5.50
CA LYS A 4 20.52 9.89 4.80
C LYS A 4 19.02 9.61 4.73
N ASP A 5 18.61 8.42 5.14
CA ASP A 5 17.23 7.95 5.09
C ASP A 5 16.45 8.23 6.40
N SER A 6 17.10 8.85 7.41
CA SER A 6 16.44 9.19 8.68
C SER A 6 15.63 10.49 8.53
N LEU A 7 14.36 10.43 8.94
CA LEU A 7 13.47 11.59 9.02
C LEU A 7 13.93 12.52 10.15
N ASN A 8 14.40 13.71 9.82
CA ASN A 8 14.70 14.71 10.83
C ASN A 8 13.42 15.43 11.25
N ILE A 9 12.73 14.86 12.24
CA ILE A 9 11.40 15.29 12.68
C ILE A 9 11.40 16.69 13.28
N ASP A 10 12.50 17.09 13.90
CA ASP A 10 12.62 18.42 14.53
C ASP A 10 12.66 19.55 13.49
N GLN A 11 13.09 19.24 12.27
CA GLN A 11 13.15 20.19 11.15
C GLN A 11 11.84 20.24 10.32
N LEU A 12 10.91 19.30 10.56
CA LEU A 12 9.66 19.27 9.83
C LEU A 12 8.70 20.36 10.32
N SER A 13 8.05 21.04 9.36
CA SER A 13 6.96 21.97 9.65
C SER A 13 5.76 21.25 10.28
N GLN A 14 4.87 22.01 10.92
CA GLN A 14 3.62 21.45 11.46
C GLN A 14 2.71 20.90 10.35
N GLU A 15 2.81 21.46 9.14
CA GLU A 15 2.08 20.98 7.96
C GLU A 15 2.62 19.62 7.49
N ASP A 16 3.96 19.47 7.44
CA ASP A 16 4.59 18.19 7.07
C ASP A 16 4.27 17.10 8.09
N LYS A 17 4.33 17.40 9.38
CA LYS A 17 3.91 16.49 10.45
C LYS A 17 2.46 16.04 10.31
N SER A 18 1.57 16.98 9.98
CA SER A 18 0.15 16.68 9.74
C SER A 18 -0.05 15.82 8.49
N ARG A 19 0.74 16.08 7.45
CA ARG A 19 0.71 15.31 6.20
C ARG A 19 1.18 13.88 6.41
N LEU A 20 2.31 13.69 7.09
CA LEU A 20 2.81 12.35 7.44
C LEU A 20 1.81 11.55 8.28
N TYR A 21 1.15 12.21 9.24
CA TYR A 21 0.12 11.56 10.04
C TYR A 21 -1.07 11.10 9.18
N LYS A 22 -1.52 11.93 8.22
CA LYS A 22 -2.59 11.56 7.28
C LYS A 22 -2.18 10.36 6.41
N VAL A 23 -0.95 10.37 5.87
CA VAL A 23 -0.40 9.25 5.09
C VAL A 23 -0.38 7.97 5.93
N TRP A 24 0.12 8.06 7.17
CA TRP A 24 0.16 6.92 8.08
C TRP A 24 -1.24 6.38 8.41
N LYS A 25 -2.20 7.27 8.62
CA LYS A 25 -3.59 6.88 8.85
C LYS A 25 -4.20 6.19 7.63
N THR A 26 -4.01 6.76 6.44
CA THR A 26 -4.54 6.19 5.20
C THR A 26 -3.93 4.83 4.87
N ILE A 27 -2.63 4.61 5.12
CA ILE A 27 -2.04 3.29 4.88
C ILE A 27 -2.61 2.23 5.82
N ASN A 28 -2.84 2.56 7.09
CA ASN A 28 -3.49 1.64 8.02
C ASN A 28 -4.92 1.30 7.55
N GLU A 29 -5.74 2.30 7.20
CA GLU A 29 -7.07 2.10 6.65
C GLU A 29 -7.06 1.24 5.37
N MET A 30 -6.14 1.54 4.44
CA MET A 30 -5.97 0.78 3.21
C MET A 30 -5.65 -0.70 3.48
N MET A 31 -4.79 -0.97 4.44
CA MET A 31 -4.42 -2.35 4.77
C MET A 31 -5.55 -3.09 5.48
N GLU A 32 -6.31 -2.43 6.34
CA GLU A 32 -7.54 -2.99 6.92
C GLU A 32 -8.57 -3.32 5.83
N ASP A 33 -8.78 -2.41 4.86
CA ASP A 33 -9.69 -2.62 3.72
C ASP A 33 -9.24 -3.76 2.79
N ARG A 34 -7.93 -4.01 2.71
CA ARG A 34 -7.35 -5.17 2.00
C ARG A 34 -7.45 -6.47 2.81
N GLY A 35 -8.00 -6.41 4.04
CA GLY A 35 -8.20 -7.55 4.93
C GLY A 35 -6.96 -7.97 5.69
N TYR A 36 -5.99 -7.07 5.89
CA TYR A 36 -4.89 -7.28 6.83
C TYR A 36 -5.36 -7.04 8.27
N ASP A 37 -4.67 -7.66 9.21
CA ASP A 37 -4.94 -7.51 10.62
C ASP A 37 -4.74 -6.04 11.03
N ARG A 38 -5.62 -5.57 11.90
CA ARG A 38 -5.55 -4.20 12.38
C ARG A 38 -4.25 -3.93 13.11
N ASN A 39 -3.56 -2.87 12.70
CA ASN A 39 -2.37 -2.42 13.39
C ASN A 39 -2.76 -1.91 14.79
N PRO A 40 -2.13 -2.40 15.88
CA PRO A 40 -2.39 -1.91 17.24
C PRO A 40 -2.26 -0.39 17.38
N ASP A 41 -1.36 0.18 16.62
CA ASP A 41 -1.06 1.61 16.62
C ASP A 41 -2.04 2.45 15.78
N SER A 42 -2.97 1.83 15.02
CA SER A 42 -3.88 2.52 14.09
C SER A 42 -4.75 3.60 14.76
N ASN A 43 -4.97 3.51 16.07
CA ASN A 43 -5.76 4.47 16.85
C ASN A 43 -4.94 5.62 17.44
N MET A 44 -3.61 5.65 17.27
CA MET A 44 -2.79 6.75 17.80
C MET A 44 -3.29 8.10 17.30
N ASN A 45 -3.31 9.08 18.20
CA ASN A 45 -3.52 10.46 17.81
C ASN A 45 -2.25 11.05 17.14
N ARG A 46 -2.36 12.27 16.61
CA ARG A 46 -1.27 12.91 15.90
C ARG A 46 0.00 13.07 16.76
N ASP A 47 -0.16 13.49 18.01
CA ASP A 47 0.96 13.79 18.89
C ASP A 47 1.70 12.53 19.32
N GLU A 48 0.97 11.47 19.62
CA GLU A 48 1.52 10.14 19.89
C GLU A 48 2.29 9.59 18.68
N PHE A 49 1.72 9.74 17.47
CA PHE A 49 2.40 9.34 16.24
C PHE A 49 3.71 10.09 16.04
N ILE A 50 3.72 11.42 16.21
CA ILE A 50 4.93 12.24 16.07
C ILE A 50 5.97 11.87 17.13
N GLN A 51 5.55 11.63 18.37
CA GLN A 51 6.46 11.17 19.44
C GLN A 51 7.10 9.82 19.09
N LYS A 52 6.31 8.86 18.59
CA LYS A 52 6.82 7.57 18.14
C LYS A 52 7.78 7.71 16.97
N LEU A 53 7.42 8.51 15.98
CA LEU A 53 8.23 8.75 14.80
C LEU A 53 9.57 9.42 15.15
N SER A 54 9.61 10.34 16.13
CA SER A 54 10.87 10.95 16.61
C SER A 54 11.80 9.96 17.31
N GLN A 55 11.26 8.90 17.88
CA GLN A 55 12.07 7.83 18.49
C GLN A 55 12.61 6.84 17.43
N GLN A 56 11.81 6.52 16.43
CA GLN A 56 12.16 5.53 15.41
C GLN A 56 12.93 6.11 14.23
N LEU A 57 12.84 7.42 13.98
CA LEU A 57 13.46 8.14 12.86
C LEU A 57 13.06 7.64 11.45
N LYS A 58 12.18 6.65 11.37
CA LYS A 58 11.68 6.05 10.13
C LYS A 58 10.20 5.70 10.27
N MET A 59 9.44 5.96 9.22
CA MET A 59 8.05 5.51 9.13
C MET A 59 8.01 4.22 8.31
N ASN A 60 8.07 3.09 8.99
CA ASN A 60 8.03 1.75 8.41
C ASN A 60 7.30 0.77 9.33
N GLY A 61 6.94 -0.38 8.79
CA GLY A 61 6.30 -1.42 9.57
C GLY A 61 5.91 -2.63 8.73
N ILE A 62 5.27 -3.58 9.40
CA ILE A 62 4.80 -4.82 8.77
C ILE A 62 3.33 -4.98 9.08
N PHE A 63 2.54 -5.21 8.03
CA PHE A 63 1.16 -5.67 8.14
C PHE A 63 1.12 -7.17 7.94
N SER A 64 0.32 -7.85 8.74
CA SER A 64 0.11 -9.29 8.65
C SER A 64 -1.35 -9.56 8.29
N LYS A 65 -1.58 -10.56 7.46
CA LYS A 65 -2.91 -11.10 7.18
C LYS A 65 -2.89 -12.56 7.59
N THR A 66 -3.51 -12.83 8.73
CA THR A 66 -3.55 -14.17 9.30
C THR A 66 -4.68 -14.95 8.64
N ASP A 67 -4.35 -16.08 8.04
CA ASP A 67 -5.34 -17.05 7.60
C ASP A 67 -5.56 -18.05 8.74
N GLN A 68 -6.77 -18.04 9.32
CA GLN A 68 -7.10 -18.88 10.48
C GLN A 68 -7.19 -20.36 10.10
N ASP A 69 -7.59 -20.66 8.86
CA ASP A 69 -7.76 -22.02 8.37
C ASP A 69 -6.43 -22.60 7.84
N ASN A 70 -5.54 -21.73 7.34
CA ASN A 70 -4.23 -22.13 6.83
C ASN A 70 -3.15 -21.14 7.25
N PRO A 71 -2.48 -21.33 8.40
CA PRO A 71 -1.42 -20.41 8.87
C PRO A 71 -0.23 -20.28 7.91
N GLU A 72 -0.01 -21.25 7.01
CA GLU A 72 1.03 -21.16 5.97
C GLU A 72 0.64 -20.20 4.84
N ALA A 73 -0.65 -19.95 4.64
CA ALA A 73 -1.18 -18.98 3.69
C ALA A 73 -1.22 -17.54 4.24
N SER A 74 -0.79 -17.33 5.48
CA SER A 74 -0.66 -16.00 6.08
C SER A 74 0.29 -15.15 5.27
N ARG A 75 -0.13 -13.92 4.95
CA ARG A 75 0.64 -12.97 4.14
C ARG A 75 1.20 -11.86 5.00
N ARG A 76 2.37 -11.35 4.63
CA ARG A 76 3.01 -10.23 5.31
C ARG A 76 3.49 -9.21 4.28
N THR A 77 3.19 -7.95 4.54
CA THR A 77 3.58 -6.82 3.70
C THR A 77 4.42 -5.85 4.51
N TYR A 78 5.60 -5.55 4.02
CA TYR A 78 6.47 -4.51 4.59
C TYR A 78 6.14 -3.16 3.94
N PHE A 79 6.07 -2.10 4.72
CA PHE A 79 5.99 -0.75 4.17
C PHE A 79 7.09 0.15 4.71
N GLU A 80 7.50 1.11 3.90
CA GLU A 80 8.47 2.14 4.27
C GLU A 80 8.16 3.45 3.56
N TYR A 81 8.29 4.55 4.29
CA TYR A 81 8.20 5.90 3.75
C TYR A 81 9.60 6.47 3.53
N ILE A 82 9.84 7.03 2.34
CA ILE A 82 11.10 7.65 1.95
C ILE A 82 10.88 9.11 1.60
N SER A 83 11.57 10.00 2.32
CA SER A 83 11.47 11.46 2.17
C SER A 83 12.33 12.02 1.03
N GLU A 84 13.14 11.20 0.35
CA GLU A 84 14.01 11.66 -0.73
C GLU A 84 13.23 12.30 -1.88
N GLN A 85 13.72 13.47 -2.38
CA GLN A 85 13.12 14.18 -3.51
C GLN A 85 13.23 13.42 -4.84
N LYS A 86 14.27 12.60 -5.00
CA LYS A 86 14.50 11.77 -6.20
C LYS A 86 14.96 10.39 -5.77
N LEU A 87 14.09 9.41 -5.92
CA LEU A 87 14.47 8.02 -5.68
C LEU A 87 15.25 7.46 -6.87
N ASN A 88 16.38 6.86 -6.55
CA ASN A 88 17.23 6.16 -7.50
C ASN A 88 17.09 4.63 -7.36
N ALA A 89 17.68 3.88 -8.30
CA ALA A 89 17.61 2.41 -8.30
C ALA A 89 18.25 1.80 -7.03
N ARG A 90 19.30 2.43 -6.49
CA ARG A 90 19.98 1.95 -5.27
C ARG A 90 19.07 1.97 -4.04
N THR A 91 18.20 2.97 -3.93
CA THR A 91 17.22 3.05 -2.84
C THR A 91 16.20 1.91 -2.95
N ILE A 92 15.79 1.56 -4.19
CA ILE A 92 14.92 0.40 -4.42
C ILE A 92 15.62 -0.90 -4.04
N ASP A 93 16.89 -1.07 -4.40
CA ASP A 93 17.65 -2.28 -4.02
C ASP A 93 17.75 -2.43 -2.50
N LYS A 94 18.05 -1.34 -1.76
CA LYS A 94 18.07 -1.35 -0.29
C LYS A 94 16.72 -1.76 0.31
N PHE A 95 15.61 -1.22 -0.24
CA PHE A 95 14.26 -1.58 0.20
C PHE A 95 13.99 -3.08 0.00
N VAL A 96 14.37 -3.62 -1.15
CA VAL A 96 14.21 -5.05 -1.45
C VAL A 96 15.11 -5.93 -0.56
N GLU A 97 16.35 -5.49 -0.27
CA GLU A 97 17.23 -6.18 0.66
C GLU A 97 16.62 -6.22 2.08
N MET A 98 16.02 -5.10 2.51
CA MET A 98 15.30 -5.05 3.79
C MET A 98 14.13 -6.03 3.79
N MET A 99 13.31 -6.05 2.75
CA MET A 99 12.22 -7.02 2.62
C MET A 99 12.70 -8.47 2.72
N ARG A 100 13.80 -8.80 2.03
CA ARG A 100 14.38 -10.15 2.05
C ARG A 100 14.96 -10.56 3.41
N SER A 101 15.39 -9.60 4.21
CA SER A 101 15.89 -9.85 5.57
C SER A 101 14.78 -10.22 6.55
N ILE A 102 13.53 -9.90 6.22
CA ILE A 102 12.36 -10.17 7.07
C ILE A 102 11.73 -11.51 6.65
N PRO A 103 11.61 -12.49 7.55
CA PRO A 103 11.03 -13.77 7.21
C PRO A 103 9.57 -13.68 6.73
N LYS A 104 9.23 -14.43 5.68
CA LYS A 104 7.87 -14.57 5.16
C LYS A 104 7.24 -13.23 4.72
N ILE A 105 8.01 -12.33 4.10
CA ILE A 105 7.48 -11.15 3.43
C ILE A 105 7.10 -11.53 2.00
N ASP A 106 5.85 -11.25 1.61
CA ASP A 106 5.30 -11.54 0.28
C ASP A 106 5.32 -10.32 -0.63
N SER A 107 5.20 -9.15 -0.06
CA SER A 107 5.09 -7.89 -0.82
C SER A 107 5.61 -6.70 -0.03
N GLY A 108 5.88 -5.61 -0.72
CA GLY A 108 6.28 -4.34 -0.12
C GLY A 108 5.50 -3.16 -0.66
N ILE A 109 5.29 -2.17 0.19
CA ILE A 109 4.71 -0.89 -0.17
C ILE A 109 5.73 0.20 0.12
N LEU A 110 6.16 0.87 -0.93
CA LEU A 110 7.08 2.00 -0.82
C LEU A 110 6.32 3.30 -0.99
N ILE A 111 6.33 4.14 0.04
CA ILE A 111 5.69 5.45 0.02
C ILE A 111 6.78 6.50 -0.20
N ILE A 112 6.61 7.35 -1.20
CA ILE A 112 7.62 8.32 -1.61
C ILE A 112 7.09 9.75 -1.55
N ALA A 113 7.88 10.66 -0.97
CA ALA A 113 7.58 12.10 -1.00
C ALA A 113 7.92 12.72 -2.37
N GLY A 114 8.95 12.21 -3.01
CA GLY A 114 9.50 12.75 -4.26
C GLY A 114 9.05 11.99 -5.52
N LYS A 115 9.92 11.99 -6.51
CA LYS A 115 9.68 11.35 -7.82
C LYS A 115 10.66 10.20 -8.06
N LEU A 116 10.18 9.17 -8.74
CA LEU A 116 11.02 8.08 -9.23
C LEU A 116 11.84 8.53 -10.44
N THR A 117 13.14 8.19 -10.43
CA THR A 117 13.96 8.29 -11.63
C THR A 117 13.58 7.20 -12.63
N GLN A 118 13.94 7.39 -13.92
CA GLN A 118 13.68 6.38 -14.95
C GLN A 118 14.34 5.03 -14.62
N LEU A 119 15.58 5.07 -14.11
CA LEU A 119 16.29 3.86 -13.67
C LEU A 119 15.61 3.16 -12.51
N ALA A 120 15.05 3.93 -11.54
CA ALA A 120 14.29 3.34 -10.45
C ALA A 120 13.01 2.64 -10.94
N LYS A 121 12.31 3.22 -11.93
CA LYS A 121 11.13 2.59 -12.54
C LYS A 121 11.50 1.27 -13.23
N GLN A 122 12.54 1.28 -14.05
CA GLN A 122 13.04 0.06 -14.71
C GLN A 122 13.41 -1.01 -13.68
N ARG A 123 14.07 -0.61 -12.59
CA ARG A 123 14.44 -1.55 -11.52
C ARG A 123 13.24 -2.20 -10.85
N ILE A 124 12.17 -1.43 -10.64
CA ILE A 124 10.92 -1.96 -10.09
C ILE A 124 10.26 -2.95 -11.05
N ASP A 125 10.25 -2.65 -12.35
CA ASP A 125 9.68 -3.53 -13.37
C ASP A 125 10.45 -4.86 -13.47
N GLU A 126 11.77 -4.85 -13.23
CA GLU A 126 12.60 -6.06 -13.15
C GLU A 126 12.32 -6.89 -11.89
N ILE A 127 12.02 -6.24 -10.77
CA ILE A 127 11.84 -6.89 -9.47
C ILE A 127 10.42 -7.43 -9.30
N ASN A 128 9.41 -6.73 -9.80
CA ASN A 128 7.99 -7.05 -9.59
C ASN A 128 7.57 -8.48 -9.96
N PRO A 129 8.16 -9.15 -10.98
CA PRO A 129 7.87 -10.57 -11.24
C PRO A 129 8.36 -11.52 -10.13
N ILE A 130 9.33 -11.09 -9.31
CA ILE A 130 9.97 -11.89 -8.27
C ILE A 130 9.37 -11.58 -6.90
N ILE A 131 9.27 -10.28 -6.57
CA ILE A 131 8.71 -9.77 -5.32
C ILE A 131 7.83 -8.58 -5.66
N ARG A 132 6.58 -8.63 -5.25
CA ARG A 132 5.64 -7.53 -5.52
C ARG A 132 6.01 -6.29 -4.72
N VAL A 133 6.32 -5.20 -5.42
CA VAL A 133 6.57 -3.88 -4.85
C VAL A 133 5.54 -2.90 -5.40
N GLU A 134 4.72 -2.35 -4.52
CA GLU A 134 3.76 -1.29 -4.84
C GLU A 134 4.35 0.06 -4.43
N ILE A 135 4.16 1.08 -5.26
CA ILE A 135 4.66 2.42 -4.97
C ILE A 135 3.52 3.39 -4.90
N PHE A 136 3.47 4.11 -3.79
CA PHE A 136 2.55 5.21 -3.59
C PHE A 136 3.33 6.51 -3.43
N THR A 137 2.83 7.57 -4.04
CA THR A 137 3.28 8.90 -3.70
C THR A 137 2.59 9.36 -2.42
N GLU A 138 3.25 10.23 -1.66
CA GLU A 138 2.66 10.84 -0.47
C GLU A 138 1.29 11.48 -0.79
N GLY A 139 1.19 12.16 -1.94
CA GLY A 139 -0.05 12.80 -2.38
C GLY A 139 -1.22 11.84 -2.60
N GLU A 140 -0.96 10.60 -3.00
CA GLU A 140 -2.02 9.58 -3.17
C GLU A 140 -2.57 9.08 -1.83
N LEU A 141 -1.81 9.24 -0.74
CA LEU A 141 -2.18 8.75 0.60
C LEU A 141 -2.55 9.84 1.60
N VAL A 142 -2.41 11.13 1.26
CA VAL A 142 -2.84 12.24 2.14
C VAL A 142 -4.35 12.22 2.36
N VAL A 143 -5.11 11.77 1.36
CA VAL A 143 -6.57 11.63 1.43
C VAL A 143 -6.96 10.21 1.05
N ASN A 144 -7.77 9.58 1.89
CA ASN A 144 -8.35 8.28 1.55
C ASN A 144 -9.47 8.49 0.51
N ILE A 145 -9.17 8.14 -0.75
CA ILE A 145 -10.09 8.31 -1.87
C ILE A 145 -11.36 7.46 -1.75
N THR A 146 -11.29 6.31 -1.07
CA THR A 146 -12.44 5.41 -0.92
C THR A 146 -13.53 5.97 -0.01
N LYS A 147 -13.18 7.00 0.79
CA LYS A 147 -14.15 7.71 1.67
C LYS A 147 -14.80 8.91 0.99
N HIS A 148 -14.45 9.18 -0.26
CA HIS A 148 -15.06 10.28 -1.00
C HIS A 148 -16.47 9.89 -1.45
N GLU A 149 -17.44 10.76 -1.25
CA GLU A 149 -18.86 10.54 -1.55
C GLU A 149 -19.13 10.07 -2.99
N LEU A 150 -18.34 10.54 -3.97
CA LEU A 150 -18.47 10.14 -5.38
C LEU A 150 -17.78 8.82 -5.73
N VAL A 151 -17.07 8.20 -4.81
CA VAL A 151 -16.38 6.94 -5.05
C VAL A 151 -17.24 5.80 -4.53
N PRO A 152 -17.83 4.98 -5.42
CA PRO A 152 -18.66 3.86 -5.01
C PRO A 152 -17.82 2.83 -4.25
N LYS A 153 -18.47 2.09 -3.37
CA LYS A 153 -17.80 1.01 -2.63
C LYS A 153 -17.40 -0.11 -3.58
N HIS A 154 -16.11 -0.45 -3.58
CA HIS A 154 -15.56 -1.56 -4.36
C HIS A 154 -15.31 -2.76 -3.45
N ILE A 155 -15.75 -3.93 -3.86
CA ILE A 155 -15.56 -5.19 -3.13
C ILE A 155 -14.88 -6.18 -4.07
N LEU A 156 -13.69 -6.64 -3.69
CA LEU A 156 -12.97 -7.69 -4.41
C LEU A 156 -13.72 -9.01 -4.24
N LEU A 157 -14.06 -9.65 -5.36
CA LEU A 157 -14.69 -10.95 -5.34
C LEU A 157 -13.65 -12.06 -5.15
N SER A 158 -13.98 -13.03 -4.33
CA SER A 158 -13.22 -14.26 -4.22
C SER A 158 -13.27 -15.05 -5.54
N PRO A 159 -12.33 -15.99 -5.77
CA PRO A 159 -12.34 -16.84 -6.96
C PRO A 159 -13.66 -17.63 -7.13
N GLN A 160 -14.28 -18.02 -6.01
CA GLN A 160 -15.57 -18.71 -6.00
C GLN A 160 -16.70 -17.79 -6.44
N GLU A 161 -16.86 -16.63 -5.79
CA GLU A 161 -17.86 -15.62 -6.14
C GLU A 161 -17.74 -15.17 -7.60
N LYS A 162 -16.51 -14.95 -8.08
CA LYS A 162 -16.23 -14.65 -9.48
C LYS A 162 -16.73 -15.75 -10.41
N SER A 163 -16.44 -17.02 -10.08
CA SER A 163 -16.91 -18.17 -10.89
C SER A 163 -18.44 -18.26 -10.93
N GLU A 164 -19.08 -18.07 -9.78
CA GLU A 164 -20.54 -18.08 -9.66
C GLU A 164 -21.19 -16.93 -10.46
N LEU A 165 -20.60 -15.73 -10.37
CA LEU A 165 -21.07 -14.56 -11.12
C LEU A 165 -21.03 -14.84 -12.64
N LEU A 166 -19.89 -15.31 -13.15
CA LEU A 166 -19.72 -15.59 -14.58
C LEU A 166 -20.67 -16.68 -15.07
N LYS A 167 -20.89 -17.73 -14.26
CA LYS A 167 -21.87 -18.79 -14.56
C LYS A 167 -23.30 -18.26 -14.53
N ARG A 168 -23.67 -17.48 -13.51
CA ARG A 168 -25.02 -16.94 -13.33
C ARG A 168 -25.47 -16.09 -14.50
N TYR A 169 -24.56 -15.25 -15.01
CA TYR A 169 -24.88 -14.38 -16.16
C TYR A 169 -24.50 -15.00 -17.51
N ASN A 170 -23.96 -16.21 -17.52
CA ASN A 170 -23.49 -16.92 -18.72
C ASN A 170 -22.56 -16.04 -19.59
N ILE A 171 -21.63 -15.36 -18.98
CA ILE A 171 -20.66 -14.45 -19.62
C ILE A 171 -19.23 -14.90 -19.38
N LYS A 172 -18.34 -14.49 -20.29
CA LYS A 172 -16.88 -14.63 -20.12
C LYS A 172 -16.33 -13.42 -19.40
N GLN A 173 -15.23 -13.61 -18.65
CA GLN A 173 -14.55 -12.51 -17.95
C GLN A 173 -14.16 -11.36 -18.90
N SER A 174 -13.83 -11.64 -20.16
CA SER A 174 -13.49 -10.63 -21.17
C SER A 174 -14.65 -9.69 -21.53
N GLN A 175 -15.88 -10.06 -21.22
CA GLN A 175 -17.10 -9.29 -21.49
C GLN A 175 -17.47 -8.35 -20.34
N LEU A 176 -16.83 -8.49 -19.18
CA LEU A 176 -17.01 -7.56 -18.06
C LEU A 176 -16.39 -6.19 -18.41
N PRO A 177 -16.98 -5.09 -17.92
CA PRO A 177 -16.35 -3.77 -17.94
C PRO A 177 -14.96 -3.84 -17.32
N LYS A 178 -14.01 -3.04 -17.83
CA LYS A 178 -12.62 -3.08 -17.41
C LYS A 178 -12.25 -1.80 -16.68
N ILE A 179 -11.53 -1.96 -15.58
CA ILE A 179 -10.84 -0.89 -14.86
C ILE A 179 -9.32 -0.99 -15.12
N PHE A 180 -8.63 0.13 -15.21
CA PHE A 180 -7.17 0.11 -15.35
C PHE A 180 -6.52 -0.26 -14.03
N VAL A 181 -5.42 -1.02 -14.08
CA VAL A 181 -4.61 -1.31 -12.88
C VAL A 181 -3.94 -0.05 -12.30
N THR A 182 -3.84 1.00 -13.10
CA THR A 182 -3.34 2.33 -12.70
C THR A 182 -4.42 3.22 -12.10
N ASP A 183 -5.68 2.79 -12.09
CA ASP A 183 -6.77 3.51 -11.44
C ASP A 183 -6.49 3.63 -9.94
N PRO A 184 -6.67 4.82 -9.33
CA PRO A 184 -6.40 5.01 -7.91
C PRO A 184 -7.13 4.04 -6.99
N VAL A 185 -8.39 3.68 -7.30
CA VAL A 185 -9.17 2.72 -6.50
C VAL A 185 -8.65 1.30 -6.67
N ALA A 186 -8.31 0.91 -7.91
CA ALA A 186 -7.70 -0.39 -8.19
C ALA A 186 -6.36 -0.53 -7.45
N LYS A 187 -5.56 0.54 -7.47
CA LYS A 187 -4.27 0.62 -6.77
C LYS A 187 -4.46 0.58 -5.25
N TYR A 188 -5.44 1.33 -4.71
CA TYR A 188 -5.78 1.32 -3.29
C TYR A 188 -6.11 -0.09 -2.78
N HIS A 189 -6.91 -0.85 -3.53
CA HIS A 189 -7.27 -2.23 -3.18
C HIS A 189 -6.20 -3.27 -3.56
N GLY A 190 -5.09 -2.85 -4.16
CA GLY A 190 -4.01 -3.75 -4.57
C GLY A 190 -4.44 -4.75 -5.65
N LEU A 191 -5.34 -4.36 -6.55
CA LEU A 191 -5.91 -5.24 -7.57
C LEU A 191 -4.85 -5.62 -8.62
N THR A 192 -5.00 -6.83 -9.13
CA THR A 192 -4.15 -7.38 -10.18
C THR A 192 -4.97 -7.74 -11.42
N ARG A 193 -4.27 -8.03 -12.52
CA ARG A 193 -4.95 -8.49 -13.74
C ARG A 193 -5.71 -9.78 -13.47
N GLY A 194 -6.98 -9.77 -13.82
CA GLY A 194 -7.87 -10.91 -13.64
C GLY A 194 -8.73 -10.84 -12.39
N ASP A 195 -8.46 -9.92 -11.47
CA ASP A 195 -9.38 -9.65 -10.37
C ASP A 195 -10.71 -9.07 -10.89
N VAL A 196 -11.76 -9.37 -10.17
CA VAL A 196 -13.10 -8.85 -10.46
C VAL A 196 -13.63 -8.17 -9.21
N VAL A 197 -14.09 -6.94 -9.37
CA VAL A 197 -14.65 -6.13 -8.28
C VAL A 197 -16.13 -5.88 -8.52
N LYS A 198 -16.89 -5.92 -7.45
CA LYS A 198 -18.28 -5.49 -7.40
C LYS A 198 -18.32 -4.04 -6.94
N MET A 199 -18.93 -3.17 -7.75
CA MET A 199 -19.22 -1.78 -7.39
C MET A 199 -20.63 -1.68 -6.83
N ILE A 200 -20.77 -1.06 -5.67
CA ILE A 200 -22.06 -0.75 -5.08
C ILE A 200 -22.31 0.73 -5.37
N LEU A 201 -23.32 0.99 -6.18
CA LEU A 201 -23.79 2.35 -6.46
C LEU A 201 -24.88 2.65 -5.41
N ASP A 202 -24.75 3.76 -4.72
CA ASP A 202 -25.83 4.30 -3.90
C ASP A 202 -26.85 4.96 -4.85
N ASP A 203 -28.13 4.60 -4.70
CA ASP A 203 -29.25 5.14 -5.49
C ASP A 203 -29.58 6.59 -5.09
#